data_71dede71a810c0a2fe17a1bc22625371
#
_entry.id   71dede71a810c0a2fe17a1bc22625371
#
_cell.length_a   1.000
_cell.length_b   1.000
_cell.length_c   1.000
_cell.angle_alpha   90.00
_cell.angle_beta   90.00
_cell.angle_gamma   90.00
#
_symmetry.space_group_name_H-M   'P 1'
#
loop_
_entity.id
_entity.type
_entity.pdbx_description
1 polymer ?
#
loop_
_entity_poly.entity_id
_entity_poly.type
_entity_poly.pdbx_seq_one_letter_code
_entity_poly.pdbx_strand_id
1 'polypeptide(L)'
;EDGYVFVDADYSQIELRVLAHCSGDANLIEAYREEKDIHRITASQVFHIPFEEVTPLQRRNAKAVNFGIVYGISSFGLSEDLSIGRKEAAKYIEDYFKTYPGIKTFLDDTVAHAKEMGYVVTLFGRRRPVPELSSSNFMQRQFGERVAMNSPIQGTAADIMKIAMIAVDKELHRRNMKSR
;
A
#
# COMPACT_ATOMS: atom_id res chain seq x y z
N GLU A 1 17.88 -29.09 11.45
CA GLU A 1 17.85 -30.20 12.42
C GLU A 1 17.00 -31.31 11.82
N ASP A 2 17.46 -32.55 11.83
CA ASP A 2 16.73 -33.69 11.27
C ASP A 2 15.37 -33.83 11.97
N GLY A 3 14.31 -33.97 11.17
CA GLY A 3 12.93 -34.09 11.67
C GLY A 3 12.18 -32.76 11.89
N TYR A 4 12.81 -31.61 11.57
CA TYR A 4 12.17 -30.32 11.59
C TYR A 4 12.00 -29.76 10.18
N VAL A 5 10.95 -28.99 9.97
CA VAL A 5 10.68 -28.24 8.74
C VAL A 5 10.48 -26.77 9.08
N PHE A 6 10.89 -25.90 8.16
CA PHE A 6 10.51 -24.48 8.24
C PHE A 6 9.08 -24.32 7.73
N VAL A 7 8.29 -23.55 8.45
CA VAL A 7 6.97 -23.11 7.99
C VAL A 7 7.04 -21.60 7.81
N ASP A 8 6.88 -21.16 6.58
CA ASP A 8 6.80 -19.74 6.21
C ASP A 8 5.36 -19.40 5.84
N ALA A 9 4.84 -18.31 6.41
CA ALA A 9 3.50 -17.81 6.13
C ALA A 9 3.54 -16.30 6.01
N ASP A 10 3.10 -15.78 4.87
CA ASP A 10 3.06 -14.37 4.56
C ASP A 10 1.65 -13.90 4.19
N TYR A 11 1.32 -12.66 4.59
CA TYR A 11 0.10 -12.00 4.15
C TYR A 11 0.27 -11.46 2.74
N SER A 12 -0.40 -12.06 1.78
CA SER A 12 -0.38 -11.58 0.39
C SER A 12 -0.86 -10.14 0.29
N GLN A 13 0.05 -9.23 -0.08
CA GLN A 13 -0.23 -7.82 -0.42
C GLN A 13 -0.96 -7.06 0.71
N ILE A 14 -0.58 -7.27 1.97
CA ILE A 14 -1.26 -6.72 3.14
C ILE A 14 -1.46 -5.21 3.06
N GLU A 15 -0.46 -4.46 2.61
CA GLU A 15 -0.54 -2.99 2.52
C GLU A 15 -1.61 -2.52 1.54
N LEU A 16 -1.74 -3.15 0.37
CA LEU A 16 -2.79 -2.82 -0.59
C LEU A 16 -4.18 -3.21 -0.09
N ARG A 17 -4.30 -4.29 0.68
CA ARG A 17 -5.57 -4.68 1.34
C ARG A 17 -5.95 -3.68 2.43
N VAL A 18 -4.98 -3.21 3.22
CA VAL A 18 -5.18 -2.14 4.20
C VAL A 18 -5.59 -0.85 3.48
N LEU A 19 -4.93 -0.50 2.38
CA LEU A 19 -5.30 0.68 1.57
C LEU A 19 -6.73 0.56 1.05
N ALA A 20 -7.14 -0.59 0.51
CA ALA A 20 -8.50 -0.84 0.06
C ALA A 20 -9.53 -0.62 1.18
N HIS A 21 -9.24 -1.14 2.37
CA HIS A 21 -10.11 -0.99 3.54
C HIS A 21 -10.18 0.47 4.01
N CYS A 22 -9.04 1.14 4.17
CA CYS A 22 -8.98 2.51 4.69
C CYS A 22 -9.57 3.54 3.72
N SER A 23 -9.35 3.36 2.43
CA SER A 23 -9.88 4.27 1.40
C SER A 23 -11.37 4.04 1.11
N GLY A 24 -11.89 2.84 1.41
CA GLY A 24 -13.24 2.45 1.03
C GLY A 24 -13.47 2.42 -0.48
N ASP A 25 -12.41 2.40 -1.29
CA ASP A 25 -12.50 2.43 -2.75
C ASP A 25 -13.18 1.16 -3.27
N ALA A 26 -14.36 1.32 -3.87
CA ALA A 26 -15.21 0.22 -4.30
C ALA A 26 -14.52 -0.65 -5.37
N ASN A 27 -13.80 -0.02 -6.31
CA ASN A 27 -13.13 -0.74 -7.40
C ASN A 27 -11.97 -1.58 -6.88
N LEU A 28 -11.20 -1.03 -5.93
CA LEU A 28 -10.09 -1.77 -5.32
C LEU A 28 -10.60 -2.90 -4.42
N ILE A 29 -11.67 -2.68 -3.65
CA ILE A 29 -12.29 -3.70 -2.82
C ILE A 29 -12.81 -4.86 -3.69
N GLU A 30 -13.52 -4.56 -4.78
CA GLU A 30 -14.07 -5.57 -5.67
C GLU A 30 -12.97 -6.39 -6.36
N ALA A 31 -11.88 -5.74 -6.78
CA ALA A 31 -10.72 -6.42 -7.34
C ALA A 31 -10.13 -7.48 -6.39
N TYR A 32 -10.17 -7.23 -5.07
CA TYR A 32 -9.74 -8.22 -4.08
C TYR A 32 -10.77 -9.32 -3.83
N ARG A 33 -12.08 -9.05 -3.99
CA ARG A 33 -13.14 -10.05 -3.84
C ARG A 33 -13.14 -11.07 -4.98
N GLU A 34 -12.74 -10.65 -6.18
CA GLU A 34 -12.63 -11.52 -7.35
C GLU A 34 -11.47 -12.53 -7.26
N GLU A 35 -10.62 -12.45 -6.24
CA GLU A 35 -9.44 -13.30 -6.02
C GLU A 35 -8.47 -13.35 -7.22
N LYS A 36 -8.56 -12.37 -8.10
CA LYS A 36 -7.71 -12.23 -9.28
C LYS A 36 -6.40 -11.49 -8.95
N ASP A 37 -5.46 -11.54 -9.88
CA ASP A 37 -4.21 -10.80 -9.78
C ASP A 37 -4.46 -9.28 -9.82
N ILE A 38 -4.37 -8.62 -8.66
CA ILE A 38 -4.63 -7.18 -8.51
C ILE A 38 -3.77 -6.33 -9.44
N HIS A 39 -2.51 -6.72 -9.69
CA HIS A 39 -1.64 -5.95 -10.56
C HIS A 39 -2.06 -6.09 -12.03
N ARG A 40 -2.62 -7.23 -12.41
CA ARG A 40 -3.17 -7.44 -13.74
C ARG A 40 -4.50 -6.72 -13.92
N ILE A 41 -5.35 -6.68 -12.88
CA ILE A 41 -6.58 -5.87 -12.88
C ILE A 41 -6.23 -4.40 -13.03
N THR A 42 -5.31 -3.89 -12.21
CA THR A 42 -4.86 -2.49 -12.31
C THR A 42 -4.29 -2.18 -13.68
N ALA A 43 -3.48 -3.06 -14.26
CA ALA A 43 -2.96 -2.88 -15.61
C ALA A 43 -4.07 -2.79 -16.66
N SER A 44 -5.05 -3.70 -16.60
CA SER A 44 -6.23 -3.69 -17.48
C SER A 44 -6.99 -2.36 -17.39
N GLN A 45 -7.25 -1.89 -16.19
CA GLN A 45 -8.03 -0.68 -15.95
C GLN A 45 -7.26 0.61 -16.29
N VAL A 46 -6.00 0.72 -15.87
CA VAL A 46 -5.17 1.91 -16.08
C VAL A 46 -4.71 2.06 -17.53
N PHE A 47 -4.43 0.95 -18.20
CA PHE A 47 -3.99 0.96 -19.61
C PHE A 47 -5.14 0.76 -20.60
N HIS A 48 -6.38 0.58 -20.11
CA HIS A 48 -7.58 0.36 -20.94
C HIS A 48 -7.43 -0.81 -21.92
N ILE A 49 -6.91 -1.93 -21.44
CA ILE A 49 -6.72 -3.17 -22.22
C ILE A 49 -7.50 -4.33 -21.58
N PRO A 50 -7.98 -5.31 -22.35
CA PRO A 50 -8.63 -6.49 -21.80
C PRO A 50 -7.71 -7.23 -20.81
N PHE A 51 -8.28 -7.78 -19.75
CA PHE A 51 -7.54 -8.47 -18.68
C PHE A 51 -6.64 -9.60 -19.26
N GLU A 52 -7.15 -10.34 -20.21
CA GLU A 52 -6.45 -11.46 -20.87
C GLU A 52 -5.25 -10.99 -21.70
N GLU A 53 -5.28 -9.77 -22.21
CA GLU A 53 -4.26 -9.19 -23.08
C GLU A 53 -3.15 -8.46 -22.30
N VAL A 54 -3.26 -8.38 -20.98
CA VAL A 54 -2.24 -7.73 -20.13
C VAL A 54 -0.92 -8.49 -20.24
N THR A 55 0.08 -7.82 -20.79
CA THR A 55 1.44 -8.36 -20.93
C THR A 55 2.17 -8.40 -19.57
N PRO A 56 3.21 -9.25 -19.43
CA PRO A 56 4.05 -9.26 -18.23
C PRO A 56 4.69 -7.91 -17.91
N LEU A 57 5.03 -7.11 -18.93
CA LEU A 57 5.58 -5.77 -18.77
C LEU A 57 4.55 -4.82 -18.16
N GLN A 58 3.34 -4.79 -18.70
CA GLN A 58 2.25 -3.93 -18.21
C GLN A 58 1.85 -4.31 -16.78
N ARG A 59 1.78 -5.62 -16.47
CA ARG A 59 1.56 -6.09 -15.10
C ARG A 59 2.67 -5.61 -14.14
N ARG A 60 3.94 -5.67 -14.57
CA ARG A 60 5.08 -5.17 -13.79
C ARG A 60 4.97 -3.66 -13.56
N ASN A 61 4.63 -2.89 -14.59
CA ASN A 61 4.43 -1.44 -14.49
C ASN A 61 3.28 -1.11 -13.53
N ALA A 62 2.14 -1.79 -13.65
CA ALA A 62 1.02 -1.62 -12.72
C ALA A 62 1.40 -2.00 -11.28
N LYS A 63 2.24 -3.02 -11.08
CA LYS A 63 2.78 -3.37 -9.75
C LYS A 63 3.59 -2.20 -9.18
N ALA A 64 4.48 -1.58 -9.97
CA ALA A 64 5.26 -0.43 -9.54
C ALA A 64 4.36 0.78 -9.20
N VAL A 65 3.32 1.03 -10.00
CA VAL A 65 2.32 2.07 -9.69
C VAL A 65 1.58 1.76 -8.40
N ASN A 66 1.03 0.55 -8.24
CA ASN A 66 0.30 0.15 -7.04
C ASN A 66 1.11 0.38 -5.75
N PHE A 67 2.37 -0.08 -5.73
CA PHE A 67 3.24 0.14 -4.57
C PHE A 67 3.70 1.60 -4.48
N GLY A 68 4.04 2.21 -5.60
CA GLY A 68 4.47 3.59 -5.64
C GLY A 68 3.45 4.55 -5.02
N ILE A 69 2.16 4.36 -5.32
CA ILE A 69 1.08 5.17 -4.74
C ILE A 69 1.03 5.04 -3.21
N VAL A 70 1.14 3.82 -2.67
CA VAL A 70 1.20 3.59 -1.21
C VAL A 70 2.36 4.34 -0.57
N TYR A 71 3.48 4.49 -1.28
CA TYR A 71 4.69 5.19 -0.80
C TYR A 71 4.73 6.67 -1.20
N GLY A 72 3.67 7.21 -1.81
CA GLY A 72 3.61 8.61 -2.24
C GLY A 72 4.61 8.95 -3.34
N ILE A 73 4.77 8.05 -4.34
CA ILE A 73 5.71 8.23 -5.44
C ILE A 73 5.35 9.46 -6.28
N SER A 74 6.37 10.21 -6.69
CA SER A 74 6.21 11.29 -7.66
C SER A 74 6.30 10.76 -9.10
N SER A 75 5.81 11.56 -10.06
CA SER A 75 5.98 11.23 -11.49
C SER A 75 7.44 11.11 -11.90
N PHE A 76 8.34 11.83 -11.21
CA PHE A 76 9.78 11.69 -11.41
C PHE A 76 10.28 10.32 -10.91
N GLY A 77 9.96 9.94 -9.67
CA GLY A 77 10.36 8.64 -9.12
C GLY A 77 9.82 7.48 -9.97
N LEU A 78 8.54 7.54 -10.36
CA LEU A 78 7.94 6.49 -11.19
C LEU A 78 8.59 6.43 -12.59
N SER A 79 8.98 7.58 -13.17
CA SER A 79 9.66 7.59 -14.48
C SER A 79 11.03 6.91 -14.42
N GLU A 80 11.79 7.10 -13.34
CA GLU A 80 13.06 6.41 -13.11
C GLU A 80 12.86 4.90 -12.90
N ASP A 81 11.91 4.51 -12.04
CA ASP A 81 11.64 3.11 -11.72
C ASP A 81 11.20 2.29 -12.95
N LEU A 82 10.43 2.89 -13.84
CA LEU A 82 9.90 2.24 -15.04
C LEU A 82 10.75 2.50 -16.30
N SER A 83 11.75 3.39 -16.23
CA SER A 83 12.53 3.84 -17.40
C SER A 83 11.65 4.39 -18.53
N ILE A 84 10.64 5.20 -18.16
CA ILE A 84 9.70 5.85 -19.10
C ILE A 84 9.80 7.37 -19.01
N GLY A 85 9.14 8.06 -19.96
CA GLY A 85 9.05 9.52 -19.94
C GLY A 85 8.27 10.05 -18.73
N ARG A 86 8.69 11.18 -18.14
CA ARG A 86 8.03 11.79 -16.97
C ARG A 86 6.54 12.13 -17.24
N LYS A 87 6.19 12.52 -18.47
CA LYS A 87 4.81 12.79 -18.87
C LYS A 87 3.97 11.50 -18.85
N GLU A 88 4.54 10.40 -19.31
CA GLU A 88 3.90 9.08 -19.29
C GLU A 88 3.71 8.59 -17.85
N ALA A 89 4.73 8.71 -17.00
CA ALA A 89 4.60 8.38 -15.59
C ALA A 89 3.52 9.22 -14.87
N ALA A 90 3.44 10.52 -15.17
CA ALA A 90 2.40 11.39 -14.64
C ALA A 90 1.00 10.93 -15.08
N LYS A 91 0.85 10.52 -16.35
CA LYS A 91 -0.40 9.98 -16.87
C LYS A 91 -0.79 8.67 -16.17
N TYR A 92 0.15 7.78 -15.91
CA TYR A 92 -0.14 6.54 -15.18
C TYR A 92 -0.67 6.81 -13.76
N ILE A 93 -0.10 7.78 -13.04
CA ILE A 93 -0.58 8.19 -11.72
C ILE A 93 -1.98 8.81 -11.82
N GLU A 94 -2.21 9.67 -12.82
CA GLU A 94 -3.52 10.29 -13.05
C GLU A 94 -4.60 9.25 -13.36
N ASP A 95 -4.32 8.32 -14.28
CA ASP A 95 -5.26 7.28 -14.68
C ASP A 95 -5.51 6.28 -13.54
N TYR A 96 -4.51 6.00 -12.72
CA TYR A 96 -4.67 5.24 -11.48
C TYR A 96 -5.68 5.90 -10.52
N PHE A 97 -5.55 7.20 -10.26
CA PHE A 97 -6.47 7.91 -9.38
C PHE A 97 -7.86 8.13 -9.98
N LYS A 98 -7.99 8.15 -11.32
CA LYS A 98 -9.30 8.10 -11.97
C LYS A 98 -9.98 6.74 -11.78
N THR A 99 -9.20 5.68 -11.81
CA THR A 99 -9.68 4.31 -11.60
C THR A 99 -10.06 4.05 -10.14
N TYR A 100 -9.27 4.61 -9.21
CA TYR A 100 -9.41 4.45 -7.76
C TYR A 100 -9.55 5.80 -7.05
N PRO A 101 -10.66 6.52 -7.24
CA PRO A 101 -10.81 7.88 -6.70
C PRO A 101 -10.87 7.92 -5.17
N GLY A 102 -11.36 6.86 -4.53
CA GLY A 102 -11.38 6.73 -3.07
C GLY A 102 -9.99 6.74 -2.46
N ILE A 103 -9.01 6.16 -3.16
CA ILE A 103 -7.61 6.19 -2.71
C ILE A 103 -7.08 7.62 -2.68
N LYS A 104 -7.34 8.39 -3.75
CA LYS A 104 -6.89 9.78 -3.80
C LYS A 104 -7.47 10.60 -2.66
N THR A 105 -8.77 10.51 -2.45
CA THR A 105 -9.46 11.20 -1.35
C THR A 105 -8.85 10.82 0.00
N PHE A 106 -8.68 9.52 0.28
CA PHE A 106 -8.08 9.03 1.52
C PHE A 106 -6.67 9.59 1.76
N LEU A 107 -5.81 9.60 0.74
CA LEU A 107 -4.44 10.10 0.86
C LEU A 107 -4.41 11.63 1.09
N ASP A 108 -5.22 12.39 0.36
CA ASP A 108 -5.31 13.84 0.50
C ASP A 108 -5.85 14.22 1.90
N ASP A 109 -6.90 13.55 2.38
CA ASP A 109 -7.49 13.78 3.71
C ASP A 109 -6.50 13.40 4.82
N THR A 110 -5.75 12.31 4.63
CA THR A 110 -4.72 11.90 5.59
C THR A 110 -3.63 12.95 5.74
N VAL A 111 -3.16 13.53 4.62
CA VAL A 111 -2.15 14.60 4.65
C VAL A 111 -2.72 15.88 5.26
N ALA A 112 -3.95 16.26 4.92
CA ALA A 112 -4.62 17.43 5.47
C ALA A 112 -4.77 17.30 7.00
N HIS A 113 -5.27 16.17 7.47
CA HIS A 113 -5.41 15.87 8.89
C HIS A 113 -4.06 15.87 9.62
N ALA A 114 -3.03 15.28 9.01
CA ALA A 114 -1.69 15.27 9.59
C ALA A 114 -1.07 16.67 9.70
N LYS A 115 -1.36 17.59 8.77
CA LYS A 115 -0.93 19.00 8.85
C LYS A 115 -1.62 19.73 10.01
N GLU A 116 -2.85 19.42 10.29
CA GLU A 116 -3.63 20.02 11.40
C GLU A 116 -3.19 19.45 12.76
N MET A 117 -3.12 18.11 12.86
CA MET A 117 -2.92 17.42 14.14
C MET A 117 -1.44 17.21 14.51
N GLY A 118 -0.53 17.30 13.53
CA GLY A 118 0.89 17.02 13.73
C GLY A 118 1.25 15.53 13.77
N TYR A 119 0.29 14.62 13.59
CA TYR A 119 0.50 13.18 13.58
C TYR A 119 -0.50 12.44 12.69
N VAL A 120 -0.19 11.19 12.37
CA VAL A 120 -1.11 10.22 11.74
C VAL A 120 -1.37 9.04 12.68
N VAL A 121 -2.42 8.26 12.38
CA VAL A 121 -2.90 7.17 13.25
C VAL A 121 -3.13 5.90 12.44
N THR A 122 -2.74 4.73 12.97
CA THR A 122 -3.13 3.43 12.41
C THR A 122 -4.57 3.09 12.74
N LEU A 123 -5.17 2.07 12.10
CA LEU A 123 -6.50 1.56 12.44
C LEU A 123 -6.61 1.10 13.91
N PHE A 124 -5.49 0.75 14.54
CA PHE A 124 -5.45 0.33 15.95
C PHE A 124 -5.12 1.48 16.93
N GLY A 125 -5.14 2.74 16.43
CA GLY A 125 -4.96 3.92 17.28
C GLY A 125 -3.51 4.28 17.61
N ARG A 126 -2.52 3.61 17.02
CA ARG A 126 -1.11 3.94 17.23
C ARG A 126 -0.75 5.21 16.46
N ARG A 127 -0.22 6.20 17.18
CA ARG A 127 0.12 7.51 16.63
C ARG A 127 1.57 7.57 16.15
N ARG A 128 1.78 8.28 15.03
CA ARG A 128 3.10 8.66 14.53
C ARG A 128 3.16 10.17 14.32
N PRO A 129 3.96 10.91 15.12
CA PRO A 129 4.22 12.33 14.86
C PRO A 129 4.90 12.53 13.50
N VAL A 130 4.55 13.63 12.81
CA VAL A 130 5.12 14.01 11.52
C VAL A 130 5.54 15.50 11.56
N PRO A 131 6.57 15.85 12.34
CA PRO A 131 7.01 17.22 12.51
C PRO A 131 7.53 17.85 11.21
N GLU A 132 7.95 17.04 10.24
CA GLU A 132 8.44 17.46 8.93
C GLU A 132 7.40 18.27 8.14
N LEU A 133 6.10 18.06 8.39
CA LEU A 133 5.03 18.80 7.72
C LEU A 133 5.02 20.30 8.05
N SER A 134 5.58 20.69 9.20
CA SER A 134 5.70 22.08 9.66
C SER A 134 7.04 22.73 9.29
N SER A 135 7.92 22.02 8.59
CA SER A 135 9.24 22.54 8.22
C SER A 135 9.12 23.68 7.21
N SER A 136 9.98 24.71 7.33
CA SER A 136 10.16 25.74 6.31
C SER A 136 10.82 25.20 5.03
N ASN A 137 11.54 24.08 5.12
CA ASN A 137 12.21 23.45 4.00
C ASN A 137 11.19 22.64 3.15
N PHE A 138 11.09 22.98 1.87
CA PHE A 138 10.17 22.31 0.94
C PHE A 138 10.41 20.80 0.82
N MET A 139 11.66 20.36 0.74
CA MET A 139 12.00 18.94 0.62
C MET A 139 11.61 18.14 1.87
N GLN A 140 11.78 18.74 3.05
CA GLN A 140 11.34 18.12 4.30
C GLN A 140 9.80 18.02 4.38
N ARG A 141 9.07 19.07 3.94
CA ARG A 141 7.61 18.98 3.89
C ARG A 141 7.13 17.89 2.94
N GLN A 142 7.71 17.80 1.74
CA GLN A 142 7.37 16.70 0.82
C GLN A 142 7.68 15.31 1.41
N PHE A 143 8.79 15.18 2.12
CA PHE A 143 9.08 13.95 2.85
C PHE A 143 8.02 13.67 3.91
N GLY A 144 7.63 14.68 4.70
CA GLY A 144 6.54 14.58 5.68
C GLY A 144 5.21 14.14 5.08
N GLU A 145 4.85 14.66 3.90
CA GLU A 145 3.64 14.23 3.19
C GLU A 145 3.68 12.73 2.82
N ARG A 146 4.82 12.24 2.31
CA ARG A 146 4.99 10.80 2.05
C ARG A 146 4.92 9.96 3.32
N VAL A 147 5.53 10.43 4.40
CA VAL A 147 5.44 9.78 5.72
C VAL A 147 3.99 9.72 6.21
N ALA A 148 3.24 10.80 6.05
CA ALA A 148 1.84 10.87 6.44
C ALA A 148 0.96 9.90 5.64
N MET A 149 1.12 9.83 4.33
CA MET A 149 0.37 8.91 3.47
C MET A 149 0.66 7.43 3.78
N ASN A 150 1.93 7.09 3.98
CA ASN A 150 2.38 5.72 4.11
C ASN A 150 2.18 5.14 5.52
N SER A 151 2.41 5.93 6.58
CA SER A 151 2.46 5.43 7.95
C SER A 151 1.18 4.79 8.47
N PRO A 152 -0.03 5.27 8.17
CA PRO A 152 -1.27 4.59 8.55
C PRO A 152 -1.38 3.20 7.95
N ILE A 153 -0.94 3.04 6.71
CA ILE A 153 -1.02 1.79 5.95
C ILE A 153 0.01 0.78 6.48
N GLN A 154 1.29 1.13 6.44
CA GLN A 154 2.36 0.25 6.94
C GLN A 154 2.22 -0.03 8.44
N GLY A 155 1.87 1.00 9.22
CA GLY A 155 1.66 0.86 10.64
C GLY A 155 0.53 -0.11 10.97
N THR A 156 -0.59 -0.04 10.24
CA THR A 156 -1.72 -0.97 10.39
C THR A 156 -1.31 -2.39 10.00
N ALA A 157 -0.58 -2.56 8.89
CA ALA A 157 -0.05 -3.85 8.48
C ALA A 157 0.85 -4.47 9.57
N ALA A 158 1.73 -3.66 10.17
CA ALA A 158 2.57 -4.11 11.29
C ALA A 158 1.76 -4.44 12.55
N ASP A 159 0.69 -3.72 12.83
CA ASP A 159 -0.21 -4.01 13.97
C ASP A 159 -0.94 -5.35 13.75
N ILE A 160 -1.46 -5.60 12.55
CA ILE A 160 -2.07 -6.88 12.17
C ILE A 160 -1.07 -8.04 12.34
N MET A 161 0.16 -7.86 11.87
CA MET A 161 1.21 -8.87 12.00
C MET A 161 1.49 -9.21 13.46
N LYS A 162 1.60 -8.21 14.34
CA LYS A 162 1.81 -8.44 15.78
C LYS A 162 0.66 -9.21 16.42
N ILE A 163 -0.58 -8.86 16.08
CA ILE A 163 -1.77 -9.56 16.58
C ILE A 163 -1.76 -11.02 16.10
N ALA A 164 -1.43 -11.26 14.84
CA ALA A 164 -1.33 -12.59 14.26
C ALA A 164 -0.24 -13.42 14.94
N MET A 165 0.95 -12.86 15.16
CA MET A 165 2.03 -13.56 15.88
C MET A 165 1.62 -13.99 17.28
N ILE A 166 0.96 -13.10 18.05
CA ILE A 166 0.45 -13.43 19.38
C ILE A 166 -0.63 -14.54 19.31
N ALA A 167 -1.50 -14.48 18.30
CA ALA A 167 -2.55 -15.50 18.12
C ALA A 167 -1.95 -16.86 17.76
N VAL A 168 -0.96 -16.90 16.88
CA VAL A 168 -0.23 -18.14 16.50
C VAL A 168 0.48 -18.72 17.71
N ASP A 169 1.23 -17.91 18.46
CA ASP A 169 1.93 -18.37 19.67
C ASP A 169 0.97 -19.01 20.68
N LYS A 170 -0.14 -18.34 20.99
CA LYS A 170 -1.18 -18.87 21.88
C LYS A 170 -1.77 -20.20 21.37
N GLU A 171 -2.00 -20.31 20.06
CA GLU A 171 -2.57 -21.52 19.47
C GLU A 171 -1.58 -22.69 19.47
N LEU A 172 -0.30 -22.45 19.23
CA LEU A 172 0.77 -23.46 19.34
C LEU A 172 0.84 -24.01 20.77
N HIS A 173 0.79 -23.14 21.77
CA HIS A 173 0.78 -23.54 23.19
C HIS A 173 -0.50 -24.32 23.53
N ARG A 174 -1.66 -23.84 23.10
CA ARG A 174 -2.95 -24.53 23.35
C ARG A 174 -2.99 -25.96 22.78
N ARG A 175 -2.35 -26.17 21.63
CA ARG A 175 -2.27 -27.49 20.97
C ARG A 175 -1.10 -28.35 21.45
N ASN A 176 -0.30 -27.87 22.42
CA ASN A 176 0.92 -28.53 22.87
C ASN A 176 1.87 -28.91 21.71
N MET A 177 1.96 -28.04 20.69
CA MET A 177 2.84 -28.26 19.55
C MET A 177 4.31 -28.06 19.97
N LYS A 178 5.19 -28.88 19.40
CA LYS A 178 6.65 -28.81 19.66
C LYS A 178 7.36 -27.79 18.75
N SER A 179 6.63 -26.99 18.00
CA SER A 179 7.17 -25.91 17.16
C SER A 179 7.88 -24.85 18.01
N ARG A 180 8.96 -24.29 17.49
CA ARG A 180 9.76 -23.26 18.16
C ARG A 180 9.86 -22.02 17.27
#